data_01d357372ff6052e1dbb885fbec37898
#
_entry.id   01d357372ff6052e1dbb885fbec37898
#
_cell.length_a   1.000
_cell.length_b   1.000
_cell.length_c   1.000
_cell.angle_alpha   90.00
_cell.angle_beta   90.00
_cell.angle_gamma   90.00
#
_symmetry.space_group_name_H-M   'P 1'
#
loop_
_entity.id
_entity.type
_entity.pdbx_description
1 polymer ?
#
loop_
_entity_poly.entity_id
_entity_poly.type
_entity_poly.pdbx_seq_one_letter_code
_entity_poly.pdbx_strand_id
1 'polypeptide(L)'
;NAYGGTAGSADDISNRLITTQNLGKTTVAELGSSMGKVIPTAAMYGVNLNNLASAYVTTTKNGIATAESTTYINSMLNELGKSGSTASDTLKKKTGQSFKELMDSGMSLTDVLGILQESADASGKSMADMFSSQEAGKAAATLVQHATDFNGAMDQMQQSAGTTATAFETVENTTAT
;
A
#
# COMPACT_ATOMS: atom_id res chain seq x y z
N ASN A 1 -14.55 9.66 -6.37
CA ASN A 1 -13.63 8.56 -6.08
C ASN A 1 -12.24 9.12 -5.80
N ALA A 2 -11.66 8.73 -4.68
CA ALA A 2 -10.39 9.28 -4.21
C ALA A 2 -9.22 9.06 -5.18
N TYR A 3 -9.28 8.00 -5.97
CA TYR A 3 -8.24 7.68 -6.95
C TYR A 3 -8.61 8.01 -8.40
N GLY A 4 -9.78 8.58 -8.64
CA GLY A 4 -10.28 8.82 -9.99
C GLY A 4 -9.31 9.57 -10.89
N GLY A 5 -8.67 10.61 -10.37
CA GLY A 5 -7.73 11.42 -11.13
C GLY A 5 -6.30 10.89 -11.17
N THR A 6 -5.92 10.05 -10.21
CA THR A 6 -4.53 9.57 -10.05
C THR A 6 -4.33 8.11 -10.42
N ALA A 7 -5.36 7.28 -10.27
CA ALA A 7 -5.29 5.86 -10.59
C ALA A 7 -5.64 5.55 -12.04
N GLY A 8 -6.08 6.55 -12.80
CA GLY A 8 -6.50 6.37 -14.18
C GLY A 8 -7.93 5.85 -14.30
N SER A 9 -8.16 5.02 -15.31
CA SER A 9 -9.49 4.52 -15.65
C SER A 9 -9.97 3.43 -14.68
N ALA A 10 -11.26 3.09 -14.77
CA ALA A 10 -11.84 1.95 -14.07
C ALA A 10 -11.13 0.64 -14.43
N ASP A 11 -10.63 0.53 -15.66
CA ASP A 11 -9.90 -0.65 -16.11
C ASP A 11 -8.57 -0.80 -15.36
N ASP A 12 -7.86 0.30 -15.12
CA ASP A 12 -6.62 0.29 -14.34
C ASP A 12 -6.87 -0.16 -12.91
N ILE A 13 -7.95 0.31 -12.31
CA ILE A 13 -8.34 -0.09 -10.95
C ILE A 13 -8.69 -1.57 -10.93
N SER A 14 -9.53 -2.02 -11.87
CA SER A 14 -9.92 -3.43 -11.99
C SER A 14 -8.71 -4.35 -12.14
N ASN A 15 -7.76 -3.96 -12.99
CA ASN A 15 -6.56 -4.77 -13.22
C ASN A 15 -5.72 -4.91 -11.95
N ARG A 16 -5.62 -3.87 -11.15
CA ARG A 16 -4.89 -3.95 -9.88
C ARG A 16 -5.60 -4.83 -8.88
N LEU A 17 -6.94 -4.80 -8.84
CA LEU A 17 -7.70 -5.68 -7.97
C LEU A 17 -7.57 -7.14 -8.39
N ILE A 18 -7.60 -7.41 -9.71
CA ILE A 18 -7.40 -8.77 -10.24
C ILE A 18 -5.99 -9.25 -9.92
N THR A 19 -4.98 -8.40 -10.09
CA THR A 19 -3.60 -8.75 -9.75
C THR A 19 -3.48 -9.05 -8.25
N THR A 20 -4.14 -8.26 -7.40
CA THR A 20 -4.18 -8.49 -5.96
C THR A 20 -4.79 -9.85 -5.63
N GLN A 21 -5.89 -10.20 -6.29
CA GLN A 21 -6.53 -11.50 -6.13
C GLN A 21 -5.60 -12.64 -6.53
N ASN A 22 -4.87 -12.47 -7.62
CA ASN A 22 -3.98 -13.51 -8.15
C ASN A 22 -2.75 -13.73 -7.28
N LEU A 23 -2.22 -12.69 -6.66
CA LEU A 23 -0.99 -12.76 -5.86
C LEU A 23 -1.26 -13.02 -4.38
N GLY A 24 -2.35 -12.52 -3.84
CA GLY A 24 -2.70 -12.65 -2.44
C GLY A 24 -3.69 -13.77 -2.18
N LYS A 25 -4.22 -13.80 -0.96
CA LYS A 25 -5.30 -14.72 -0.56
C LYS A 25 -6.57 -13.92 -0.33
N THR A 26 -7.14 -13.39 -1.40
CA THR A 26 -8.32 -12.54 -1.37
C THR A 26 -9.06 -12.67 -2.70
N THR A 27 -10.21 -12.01 -2.80
CA THR A 27 -10.98 -11.96 -4.05
C THR A 27 -11.31 -10.51 -4.37
N VAL A 28 -11.59 -10.23 -5.64
CA VAL A 28 -12.03 -8.89 -6.08
C VAL A 28 -13.30 -8.50 -5.31
N ALA A 29 -14.22 -9.44 -5.07
CA ALA A 29 -15.44 -9.16 -4.32
C ALA A 29 -15.17 -8.77 -2.88
N GLU A 30 -14.26 -9.47 -2.19
CA GLU A 30 -13.87 -9.14 -0.83
C GLU A 30 -13.20 -7.76 -0.76
N LEU A 31 -12.30 -7.49 -1.69
CA LEU A 31 -11.63 -6.18 -1.78
C LEU A 31 -12.66 -5.07 -2.01
N GLY A 32 -13.59 -5.28 -2.95
CA GLY A 32 -14.62 -4.31 -3.27
C GLY A 32 -15.50 -3.96 -2.07
N SER A 33 -15.83 -4.95 -1.23
CA SER A 33 -16.66 -4.69 -0.06
C SER A 33 -15.88 -4.11 1.13
N SER A 34 -14.56 -4.24 1.14
CA SER A 34 -13.75 -3.90 2.31
C SER A 34 -12.90 -2.63 2.13
N MET A 35 -12.38 -2.36 0.94
CA MET A 35 -11.42 -1.27 0.70
C MET A 35 -12.00 0.12 0.90
N GLY A 36 -13.32 0.28 0.86
CA GLY A 36 -13.96 1.58 0.98
C GLY A 36 -13.58 2.35 2.24
N LYS A 37 -13.21 1.65 3.30
CA LYS A 37 -12.81 2.27 4.57
C LYS A 37 -11.40 2.85 4.52
N VAL A 38 -10.50 2.26 3.75
CA VAL A 38 -9.09 2.64 3.73
C VAL A 38 -8.74 3.57 2.57
N ILE A 39 -9.53 3.56 1.50
CA ILE A 39 -9.28 4.40 0.33
C ILE A 39 -9.16 5.89 0.67
N PRO A 40 -10.09 6.48 1.47
CA PRO A 40 -9.96 7.90 1.82
C PRO A 40 -8.69 8.20 2.63
N THR A 41 -8.31 7.32 3.54
CA THR A 41 -7.09 7.45 4.33
C THR A 41 -5.86 7.40 3.45
N ALA A 42 -5.80 6.43 2.54
CA ALA A 42 -4.70 6.28 1.60
C ALA A 42 -4.57 7.54 0.71
N ALA A 43 -5.68 8.02 0.19
CA ALA A 43 -5.67 9.23 -0.64
C ALA A 43 -5.21 10.46 0.16
N MET A 44 -5.64 10.58 1.40
CA MET A 44 -5.26 11.70 2.27
C MET A 44 -3.74 11.78 2.46
N TYR A 45 -3.08 10.64 2.60
CA TYR A 45 -1.64 10.59 2.87
C TYR A 45 -0.78 10.27 1.66
N GLY A 46 -1.32 10.36 0.46
CA GLY A 46 -0.57 10.18 -0.77
C GLY A 46 -0.17 8.73 -1.07
N VAL A 47 -0.84 7.77 -0.46
CA VAL A 47 -0.61 6.34 -0.71
C VAL A 47 -1.36 5.95 -1.98
N ASN A 48 -0.64 5.68 -3.06
CA ASN A 48 -1.27 5.34 -4.33
C ASN A 48 -1.83 3.91 -4.32
N LEU A 49 -2.60 3.59 -5.35
CA LEU A 49 -3.29 2.29 -5.43
C LEU A 49 -2.30 1.13 -5.51
N ASN A 50 -1.16 1.30 -6.18
CA ASN A 50 -0.14 0.25 -6.24
C ASN A 50 0.36 -0.14 -4.85
N ASN A 51 0.65 0.86 -4.00
CA ASN A 51 1.07 0.62 -2.62
C ASN A 51 -0.04 -0.03 -1.79
N LEU A 52 -1.25 0.47 -1.91
CA LEU A 52 -2.39 -0.07 -1.15
C LEU A 52 -2.67 -1.51 -1.55
N ALA A 53 -2.75 -1.78 -2.85
CA ALA A 53 -3.00 -3.14 -3.36
C ALA A 53 -1.89 -4.10 -2.95
N SER A 54 -0.63 -3.67 -3.03
CA SER A 54 0.52 -4.49 -2.62
C SER A 54 0.50 -4.79 -1.13
N ALA A 55 0.00 -3.86 -0.31
CA ALA A 55 -0.18 -4.10 1.11
C ALA A 55 -1.21 -5.21 1.35
N TYR A 56 -2.32 -5.21 0.60
CA TYR A 56 -3.32 -6.29 0.69
C TYR A 56 -2.75 -7.63 0.23
N VAL A 57 -1.96 -7.65 -0.85
CA VAL A 57 -1.29 -8.89 -1.29
C VAL A 57 -0.47 -9.45 -0.12
N THR A 58 0.32 -8.61 0.50
CA THR A 58 1.25 -9.03 1.54
C THR A 58 0.52 -9.53 2.79
N THR A 59 -0.45 -8.77 3.27
CA THR A 59 -1.17 -9.14 4.50
C THR A 59 -2.02 -10.39 4.28
N THR A 60 -2.77 -10.47 3.18
CA THR A 60 -3.63 -11.63 2.92
C THR A 60 -2.83 -12.89 2.62
N LYS A 61 -1.74 -12.76 1.88
CA LYS A 61 -0.86 -13.89 1.58
C LYS A 61 -0.25 -14.46 2.86
N ASN A 62 -0.06 -13.64 3.86
CA ASN A 62 0.57 -14.04 5.13
C ASN A 62 -0.45 -14.24 6.26
N GLY A 63 -1.68 -14.55 5.92
CA GLY A 63 -2.66 -15.08 6.87
C GLY A 63 -3.64 -14.09 7.48
N ILE A 64 -3.62 -12.82 7.06
CA ILE A 64 -4.56 -11.83 7.58
C ILE A 64 -5.74 -11.72 6.62
N ALA A 65 -6.96 -11.98 7.11
CA ALA A 65 -8.16 -11.92 6.28
C ALA A 65 -8.34 -10.52 5.68
N THR A 66 -9.03 -10.42 4.54
CA THR A 66 -9.20 -9.16 3.81
C THR A 66 -9.80 -8.05 4.68
N ALA A 67 -10.86 -8.35 5.43
CA ALA A 67 -11.50 -7.35 6.29
C ALA A 67 -10.57 -6.89 7.42
N GLU A 68 -9.81 -7.81 8.01
CA GLU A 68 -8.83 -7.47 9.03
C GLU A 68 -7.69 -6.65 8.43
N SER A 69 -7.24 -7.03 7.24
CA SER A 69 -6.20 -6.28 6.51
C SER A 69 -6.62 -4.82 6.33
N THR A 70 -7.88 -4.57 5.99
CA THR A 70 -8.41 -3.21 5.84
C THR A 70 -8.24 -2.42 7.14
N THR A 71 -8.66 -3.01 8.28
CA THR A 71 -8.54 -2.36 9.58
C THR A 71 -7.08 -2.09 9.94
N TYR A 72 -6.23 -3.08 9.76
CA TYR A 72 -4.82 -2.98 10.13
C TYR A 72 -4.07 -1.97 9.26
N ILE A 73 -4.28 -2.01 7.94
CA ILE A 73 -3.66 -1.07 7.01
C ILE A 73 -4.15 0.36 7.29
N ASN A 74 -5.46 0.53 7.51
CA ASN A 74 -6.03 1.85 7.81
C ASN A 74 -5.41 2.44 9.09
N SER A 75 -5.28 1.65 10.15
CA SER A 75 -4.66 2.08 11.39
C SER A 75 -3.19 2.45 11.18
N MET A 76 -2.45 1.66 10.41
CA MET A 76 -1.05 1.92 10.10
C MET A 76 -0.89 3.25 9.34
N LEU A 77 -1.68 3.46 8.29
CA LEU A 77 -1.60 4.69 7.50
C LEU A 77 -1.94 5.92 8.32
N ASN A 78 -2.94 5.82 9.19
CA ASN A 78 -3.30 6.93 10.09
C ASN A 78 -2.16 7.28 11.03
N GLU A 79 -1.49 6.29 11.61
CA GLU A 79 -0.38 6.57 12.53
C GLU A 79 0.85 7.07 11.78
N LEU A 80 1.11 6.59 10.58
CA LEU A 80 2.21 7.10 9.77
C LEU A 80 2.00 8.57 9.38
N GLY A 81 0.77 8.97 9.09
CA GLY A 81 0.46 10.29 8.58
C GLY A 81 0.04 11.31 9.62
N LYS A 82 -0.45 10.87 10.78
CA LYS A 82 -1.02 11.78 11.76
C LYS A 82 0.08 12.44 12.60
N SER A 83 0.15 13.77 12.53
CA SER A 83 1.09 14.56 13.33
C SER A 83 0.93 14.23 14.81
N GLY A 84 2.03 14.03 15.51
CA GLY A 84 2.03 13.73 16.94
C GLY A 84 2.11 12.25 17.28
N SER A 85 1.92 11.35 16.30
CA SER A 85 2.14 9.93 16.54
C SER A 85 3.65 9.64 16.57
N THR A 86 4.04 8.56 17.25
CA THR A 86 5.46 8.17 17.31
C THR A 86 6.01 7.90 15.91
N ALA A 87 5.26 7.19 15.07
CA ALA A 87 5.70 6.87 13.71
C ALA A 87 5.89 8.14 12.88
N SER A 88 4.90 9.02 12.88
CA SER A 88 4.95 10.27 12.12
C SER A 88 6.10 11.17 12.58
N ASP A 89 6.25 11.34 13.90
CA ASP A 89 7.30 12.18 14.46
C ASP A 89 8.70 11.62 14.16
N THR A 90 8.84 10.29 14.19
CA THR A 90 10.11 9.63 13.86
C THR A 90 10.50 9.88 12.41
N LEU A 91 9.53 9.74 11.48
CA LEU A 91 9.79 10.03 10.07
C LEU A 91 10.23 11.47 9.86
N LYS A 92 9.55 12.42 10.49
CA LYS A 92 9.88 13.84 10.38
C LYS A 92 11.27 14.12 10.94
N LYS A 93 11.61 13.51 12.07
CA LYS A 93 12.92 13.67 12.70
C LYS A 93 14.03 13.09 11.83
N LYS A 94 13.82 11.92 11.25
CA LYS A 94 14.85 11.22 10.46
C LYS A 94 15.03 11.79 9.07
N THR A 95 13.96 12.24 8.42
CA THR A 95 13.98 12.63 7.00
C THR A 95 13.77 14.12 6.78
N GLY A 96 13.23 14.83 7.77
CA GLY A 96 12.79 16.22 7.59
C GLY A 96 11.47 16.33 6.84
N GLN A 97 10.85 15.20 6.45
CA GLN A 97 9.64 15.16 5.65
C GLN A 97 8.53 14.41 6.37
N SER A 98 7.27 14.76 6.06
CA SER A 98 6.11 14.02 6.55
C SER A 98 5.95 12.73 5.75
N PHE A 99 5.13 11.81 6.29
CA PHE A 99 4.78 10.59 5.57
C PHE A 99 4.22 10.91 4.17
N LYS A 100 3.28 11.88 4.10
CA LYS A 100 2.69 12.27 2.81
C LYS A 100 3.78 12.78 1.84
N GLU A 101 4.69 13.60 2.31
CA GLU A 101 5.77 14.11 1.48
C GLU A 101 6.66 12.97 0.95
N LEU A 102 6.96 12.00 1.81
CA LEU A 102 7.76 10.82 1.40
C LEU A 102 7.02 10.00 0.34
N MET A 103 5.73 9.76 0.53
CA MET A 103 4.93 9.04 -0.46
C MET A 103 4.82 9.81 -1.78
N ASP A 104 4.60 11.12 -1.70
CA ASP A 104 4.54 11.98 -2.89
C ASP A 104 5.87 12.00 -3.64
N SER A 105 6.98 11.79 -2.96
CA SER A 105 8.31 11.73 -3.58
C SER A 105 8.57 10.43 -4.34
N GLY A 106 7.68 9.45 -4.22
CA GLY A 106 7.79 8.17 -4.93
C GLY A 106 8.28 6.99 -4.09
N MET A 107 8.47 7.18 -2.80
CA MET A 107 8.85 6.07 -1.92
C MET A 107 7.71 5.07 -1.81
N SER A 108 8.03 3.79 -1.64
CA SER A 108 7.04 2.76 -1.35
C SER A 108 6.78 2.69 0.16
N LEU A 109 5.69 2.03 0.55
CA LEU A 109 5.40 1.81 1.97
C LEU A 109 6.54 1.06 2.67
N THR A 110 7.14 0.07 2.02
CA THR A 110 8.25 -0.67 2.62
C THR A 110 9.50 0.18 2.76
N ASP A 111 9.73 1.13 1.85
CA ASP A 111 10.84 2.09 1.99
C ASP A 111 10.65 2.96 3.24
N VAL A 112 9.45 3.48 3.43
CA VAL A 112 9.11 4.31 4.59
C VAL A 112 9.21 3.49 5.88
N LEU A 113 8.65 2.29 5.88
CA LEU A 113 8.71 1.40 7.06
C LEU A 113 10.15 0.99 7.37
N GLY A 114 11.00 0.89 6.34
CA GLY A 114 12.43 0.62 6.53
C GLY A 114 13.13 1.71 7.35
N ILE A 115 12.76 2.97 7.15
CA ILE A 115 13.27 4.09 7.94
C ILE A 115 12.88 3.92 9.42
N LEU A 116 11.63 3.54 9.67
CA LEU A 116 11.16 3.29 11.03
C LEU A 116 11.88 2.08 11.66
N GLN A 117 12.11 1.03 10.87
CA GLN A 117 12.81 -0.15 11.36
C GLN A 117 14.23 0.17 11.78
N GLU A 118 14.95 0.96 10.99
CA GLU A 118 16.29 1.41 11.33
C GLU A 118 16.29 2.21 12.63
N SER A 119 15.31 3.09 12.81
CA SER A 119 15.16 3.88 14.03
C SER A 119 14.86 3.01 15.24
N ALA A 120 13.98 2.00 15.05
CA ALA A 120 13.65 1.05 16.11
C ALA A 120 14.89 0.23 16.52
N ASP A 121 15.62 -0.29 15.54
CA ASP A 121 16.82 -1.08 15.77
C ASP A 121 17.88 -0.28 16.53
N ALA A 122 18.08 0.97 16.14
CA ALA A 122 19.05 1.85 16.81
C ALA A 122 18.66 2.14 18.27
N SER A 123 17.36 2.05 18.59
CA SER A 123 16.83 2.30 19.94
C SER A 123 16.59 1.02 20.73
N GLY A 124 16.89 -0.15 20.17
CA GLY A 124 16.63 -1.44 20.80
C GLY A 124 15.15 -1.78 20.88
N LYS A 125 14.34 -1.24 19.96
CA LYS A 125 12.89 -1.43 19.93
C LYS A 125 12.49 -2.29 18.73
N SER A 126 11.24 -2.77 18.73
CA SER A 126 10.68 -3.50 17.60
C SER A 126 9.86 -2.54 16.72
N MET A 127 9.50 -3.00 15.52
CA MET A 127 8.60 -2.24 14.65
C MET A 127 7.27 -1.95 15.36
N ALA A 128 6.73 -2.92 16.11
CA ALA A 128 5.48 -2.76 16.82
C ALA A 128 5.55 -1.61 17.85
N ASP A 129 6.71 -1.37 18.44
CA ASP A 129 6.91 -0.29 19.41
C ASP A 129 6.79 1.11 18.78
N MET A 130 6.88 1.19 17.47
CA MET A 130 6.75 2.46 16.74
C MET A 130 5.29 2.86 16.53
N PHE A 131 4.35 2.00 16.90
CA PHE A 131 2.92 2.24 16.72
C PHE A 131 2.18 2.10 18.04
N SER A 132 1.14 2.93 18.23
CA SER A 132 0.35 2.90 19.45
C SER A 132 -0.71 1.80 19.46
N SER A 133 -1.19 1.38 18.29
CA SER A 133 -2.19 0.30 18.19
C SER A 133 -1.53 -1.00 17.74
N GLN A 134 -2.08 -2.12 18.22
CA GLN A 134 -1.62 -3.45 17.81
C GLN A 134 -1.89 -3.68 16.33
N GLU A 135 -3.02 -3.19 15.84
CA GLU A 135 -3.42 -3.32 14.43
C GLU A 135 -2.41 -2.67 13.51
N ALA A 136 -2.04 -1.42 13.81
CA ALA A 136 -1.03 -0.71 13.01
C ALA A 136 0.33 -1.39 13.07
N GLY A 137 0.74 -1.79 14.26
CA GLY A 137 2.01 -2.50 14.45
C GLY A 137 2.06 -3.81 13.71
N LYS A 138 0.96 -4.55 13.69
CA LYS A 138 0.90 -5.84 12.97
C LYS A 138 0.98 -5.65 11.46
N ALA A 139 0.29 -4.65 10.93
CA ALA A 139 0.40 -4.33 9.50
C ALA A 139 1.84 -3.97 9.14
N ALA A 140 2.45 -3.05 9.89
CA ALA A 140 3.81 -2.60 9.63
C ALA A 140 4.82 -3.75 9.72
N ALA A 141 4.73 -4.56 10.76
CA ALA A 141 5.63 -5.70 10.94
C ALA A 141 5.47 -6.72 9.81
N THR A 142 4.24 -7.00 9.39
CA THR A 142 3.97 -7.94 8.30
C THR A 142 4.58 -7.45 7.00
N LEU A 143 4.42 -6.17 6.66
CA LEU A 143 4.98 -5.62 5.43
C LEU A 143 6.51 -5.65 5.45
N VAL A 144 7.13 -5.35 6.56
CA VAL A 144 8.59 -5.36 6.66
C VAL A 144 9.14 -6.78 6.63
N GLN A 145 8.53 -7.70 7.38
CA GLN A 145 8.96 -9.11 7.40
C GLN A 145 8.80 -9.77 6.05
N HIS A 146 7.82 -9.35 5.27
CA HIS A 146 7.51 -9.91 3.96
C HIS A 146 7.68 -8.86 2.85
N ALA A 147 8.73 -8.03 2.98
CA ALA A 147 9.02 -6.97 2.01
C ALA A 147 9.23 -7.52 0.60
N THR A 148 9.75 -8.75 0.46
CA THR A 148 9.91 -9.39 -0.84
C THR A 148 8.55 -9.59 -1.51
N ASP A 149 7.53 -10.02 -0.76
CA ASP A 149 6.16 -10.16 -1.28
C ASP A 149 5.61 -8.80 -1.71
N PHE A 150 5.82 -7.78 -0.88
CA PHE A 150 5.34 -6.43 -1.18
C PHE A 150 6.01 -5.87 -2.43
N ASN A 151 7.33 -5.94 -2.51
CA ASN A 151 8.09 -5.39 -3.64
C ASN A 151 7.79 -6.16 -4.93
N GLY A 152 7.62 -7.47 -4.86
CA GLY A 152 7.20 -8.28 -5.99
C GLY A 152 5.81 -7.89 -6.48
N ALA A 153 4.88 -7.61 -5.55
CA ALA A 153 3.55 -7.14 -5.89
C ALA A 153 3.59 -5.76 -6.55
N MET A 154 4.42 -4.85 -6.06
CA MET A 154 4.59 -3.53 -6.67
C MET A 154 5.06 -3.66 -8.13
N ASP A 155 6.02 -4.55 -8.39
CA ASP A 155 6.50 -4.80 -9.75
C ASP A 155 5.38 -5.34 -10.64
N GLN A 156 4.58 -6.27 -10.14
CA GLN A 156 3.45 -6.84 -10.89
C GLN A 156 2.37 -5.81 -11.15
N MET A 157 2.09 -4.93 -10.19
CA MET A 157 1.12 -3.84 -10.38
C MET A 157 1.55 -2.92 -11.51
N GLN A 158 2.83 -2.58 -11.56
CA GLN A 158 3.38 -1.72 -12.60
C GLN A 158 3.34 -2.39 -13.97
N GLN A 159 3.71 -3.68 -14.04
CA GLN A 159 3.65 -4.46 -15.28
C GLN A 159 2.22 -4.63 -15.77
N SER A 160 1.29 -4.88 -14.87
CA SER A 160 -0.12 -5.04 -15.18
C SER A 160 -0.69 -3.79 -15.86
N ALA A 161 -0.37 -2.61 -15.32
CA ALA A 161 -0.80 -1.34 -15.92
C ALA A 161 -0.20 -1.16 -17.32
N GLY A 162 1.10 -1.46 -17.49
CA GLY A 162 1.77 -1.38 -18.78
C GLY A 162 1.21 -2.36 -19.80
N THR A 163 0.96 -3.60 -19.38
CA THR A 163 0.37 -4.64 -20.23
C THR A 163 -1.01 -4.24 -20.72
N THR A 164 -1.83 -3.65 -19.85
CA THR A 164 -3.16 -3.19 -20.21
C THR A 164 -3.10 -2.11 -21.27
N ALA A 165 -2.23 -1.12 -21.12
CA ALA A 165 -2.05 -0.05 -22.10
C ALA A 165 -1.61 -0.61 -23.45
N THR A 166 -0.64 -1.54 -23.44
CA THR A 166 -0.14 -2.16 -24.65
C THR A 166 -1.22 -2.99 -25.35
N ALA A 167 -1.97 -3.77 -24.59
CA ALA A 167 -3.06 -4.59 -25.13
C ALA A 167 -4.15 -3.72 -25.76
N PHE A 168 -4.48 -2.60 -25.13
CA PHE A 168 -5.46 -1.65 -25.64
C PHE A 168 -4.99 -1.01 -26.96
N GLU A 169 -3.74 -0.58 -27.03
CA GLU A 169 -3.15 -0.03 -28.25
C GLU A 169 -3.18 -1.04 -29.40
N THR A 170 -2.86 -2.28 -29.12
CA THR A 170 -2.87 -3.35 -30.14
C THR A 170 -4.26 -3.56 -30.70
N VAL A 171 -5.28 -3.60 -29.84
CA VAL A 171 -6.69 -3.76 -30.25
C VAL A 171 -7.12 -2.57 -31.09
N GLU A 172 -6.77 -1.36 -30.66
CA GLU A 172 -7.12 -0.14 -31.36
C GLU A 172 -6.51 -0.09 -32.76
N ASN A 173 -5.24 -0.44 -32.85
CA ASN A 173 -4.53 -0.49 -34.14
C ASN A 173 -5.11 -1.54 -35.07
N THR A 174 -5.49 -2.70 -34.55
CA THR A 174 -6.13 -3.77 -35.31
C THR A 174 -7.49 -3.32 -35.85
N THR A 175 -8.24 -2.60 -35.05
CA THR A 175 -9.55 -2.06 -35.44
C THR A 175 -9.43 -1.00 -36.51
N ALA A 176 -8.37 -0.21 -36.49
CA ALA A 176 -8.12 0.88 -37.43
C ALA A 176 -7.75 0.38 -38.85
N THR A 177 -7.26 -0.83 -38.97
CA THR A 177 -6.90 -1.43 -40.24
C THR A 177 -8.06 -2.19 -40.88
#